data_c8ec1166c79abb221402f2287d668850
#
_entry.id   c8ec1166c79abb221402f2287d668850
#
_cell.length_a   1.000
_cell.length_b   1.000
_cell.length_c   1.000
_cell.angle_alpha   90.00
_cell.angle_beta   90.00
_cell.angle_gamma   90.00
#
_symmetry.space_group_name_H-M   'P 1'
#
loop_
_entity.id
_entity.type
_entity.pdbx_description
1 polymer ?
#
loop_
_entity_poly.entity_id
_entity_poly.type
_entity_poly.pdbx_seq_one_letter_code
_entity_poly.pdbx_strand_id
1 'polypeptide(L)'
;MWCVSVVFSMAVAGSASAFARPPSEDCLTQAEVKQLDRDFWATFPSPDAFAAYSAPKLTFGTNIAELSESLAHASGGPARARAVATFLGQHPDVFGAFKTMHDSTFVYYPGRDHHPDAGRTSSTLPANQCVSEFNYAIDLSRVQCVSGQRLRAFSLSFIKDRGRVMLRSGVIGLDECN
;
A
#
# COMPACT_ATOMS: atom_id res chain seq x y z
N MET A 1 39.52 -65.79 26.23
CA MET A 1 38.14 -65.36 25.85
C MET A 1 38.08 -63.87 26.01
N TRP A 2 38.10 -63.18 24.87
CA TRP A 2 38.07 -61.70 24.83
C TRP A 2 36.66 -61.29 24.32
N CYS A 3 35.91 -60.58 25.18
CA CYS A 3 34.64 -59.98 24.75
C CYS A 3 34.90 -58.60 24.15
N VAL A 4 34.61 -58.45 22.91
CA VAL A 4 34.60 -57.15 22.22
C VAL A 4 33.21 -56.55 22.32
N SER A 5 33.08 -55.45 23.06
CA SER A 5 31.82 -54.64 23.15
C SER A 5 31.83 -53.68 22.00
N VAL A 6 30.87 -53.84 21.11
CA VAL A 6 30.59 -52.91 20.02
C VAL A 6 29.58 -51.86 20.56
N VAL A 7 30.03 -50.61 20.67
CA VAL A 7 29.17 -49.46 21.00
C VAL A 7 28.60 -48.92 19.72
N PHE A 8 27.30 -49.07 19.55
CA PHE A 8 26.52 -48.43 18.45
C PHE A 8 26.18 -47.00 18.86
N SER A 9 26.87 -46.04 18.26
CA SER A 9 26.47 -44.64 18.37
C SER A 9 25.37 -44.34 17.37
N MET A 10 24.15 -44.15 17.86
CA MET A 10 23.05 -43.62 17.07
C MET A 10 23.20 -42.10 16.94
N ALA A 11 23.54 -41.61 15.76
CA ALA A 11 23.49 -40.21 15.41
C ALA A 11 22.01 -39.82 15.19
N VAL A 12 21.42 -39.09 16.13
CA VAL A 12 20.11 -38.47 15.95
C VAL A 12 20.30 -37.24 15.06
N ALA A 13 19.96 -37.38 13.78
CA ALA A 13 19.87 -36.25 12.88
C ALA A 13 18.64 -35.40 13.32
N GLY A 14 18.88 -34.38 14.13
CA GLY A 14 17.90 -33.36 14.44
C GLY A 14 17.57 -32.54 13.20
N SER A 15 16.42 -32.81 12.60
CA SER A 15 15.83 -31.94 11.60
C SER A 15 15.54 -30.60 12.25
N ALA A 16 16.38 -29.61 12.02
CA ALA A 16 16.10 -28.23 12.36
C ALA A 16 14.89 -27.79 11.50
N SER A 17 13.68 -27.89 12.06
CA SER A 17 12.52 -27.22 11.52
C SER A 17 12.86 -25.74 11.53
N ALA A 18 13.10 -25.17 10.35
CA ALA A 18 13.20 -23.73 10.19
C ALA A 18 11.83 -23.14 10.62
N PHE A 19 11.75 -22.74 11.87
CA PHE A 19 10.60 -21.98 12.36
C PHE A 19 10.54 -20.71 11.52
N ALA A 20 9.58 -20.64 10.61
CA ALA A 20 9.26 -19.41 9.90
C ALA A 20 9.01 -18.36 10.98
N ARG A 21 9.82 -17.31 10.97
CA ARG A 21 9.68 -16.19 11.91
C ARG A 21 8.26 -15.66 11.75
N PRO A 22 7.47 -15.50 12.82
CA PRO A 22 6.13 -14.94 12.69
C PRO A 22 6.25 -13.61 11.96
N PRO A 23 5.30 -13.28 11.06
CA PRO A 23 5.27 -11.98 10.38
C PRO A 23 5.47 -10.89 11.43
N SER A 24 6.40 -9.97 11.21
CA SER A 24 6.61 -8.87 12.15
C SER A 24 5.31 -8.09 12.26
N GLU A 25 5.02 -7.52 13.43
CA GLU A 25 3.83 -6.67 13.62
C GLU A 25 3.76 -5.50 12.62
N ASP A 26 4.89 -5.19 11.98
CA ASP A 26 5.08 -4.10 11.02
C ASP A 26 5.15 -4.58 9.56
N CYS A 27 4.63 -5.76 9.26
CA CYS A 27 4.66 -6.35 7.92
C CYS A 27 3.23 -6.60 7.41
N LEU A 28 2.90 -6.04 6.24
CA LEU A 28 1.60 -6.20 5.58
C LEU A 28 1.53 -7.57 4.90
N THR A 29 0.58 -8.37 5.30
CA THR A 29 0.27 -9.67 4.71
C THR A 29 -0.68 -9.56 3.52
N GLN A 30 -0.75 -10.60 2.68
CA GLN A 30 -1.73 -10.66 1.58
C GLN A 30 -3.17 -10.47 2.08
N ALA A 31 -3.51 -11.03 3.25
CA ALA A 31 -4.86 -10.93 3.80
C ALA A 31 -5.21 -9.47 4.15
N GLU A 32 -4.27 -8.73 4.74
CA GLU A 32 -4.44 -7.32 5.08
C GLU A 32 -4.52 -6.44 3.85
N VAL A 33 -3.72 -6.71 2.81
CA VAL A 33 -3.82 -6.00 1.52
C VAL A 33 -5.18 -6.25 0.88
N LYS A 34 -5.66 -7.50 0.84
CA LYS A 34 -7.01 -7.80 0.34
C LYS A 34 -8.13 -7.17 1.18
N GLN A 35 -7.92 -7.02 2.49
CA GLN A 35 -8.86 -6.31 3.36
C GLN A 35 -8.87 -4.81 3.04
N LEU A 36 -7.70 -4.22 2.84
CA LEU A 36 -7.56 -2.83 2.40
C LEU A 36 -8.27 -2.58 1.06
N ASP A 37 -8.11 -3.49 0.09
CA ASP A 37 -8.82 -3.43 -1.19
C ASP A 37 -10.34 -3.38 -0.99
N ARG A 38 -10.89 -4.24 -0.12
CA ARG A 38 -12.34 -4.29 0.13
C ARG A 38 -12.85 -3.08 0.88
N ASP A 39 -12.16 -2.66 1.94
CA ASP A 39 -12.70 -1.68 2.89
C ASP A 39 -12.36 -0.26 2.47
N PHE A 40 -11.13 0.00 2.08
CA PHE A 40 -10.69 1.34 1.68
C PHE A 40 -11.25 1.72 0.31
N TRP A 41 -11.07 0.86 -0.71
CA TRP A 41 -11.54 1.15 -2.06
C TRP A 41 -13.06 1.12 -2.21
N ALA A 42 -13.77 0.27 -1.48
CA ALA A 42 -15.22 0.25 -1.51
C ALA A 42 -15.85 1.59 -1.08
N THR A 43 -15.15 2.33 -0.21
CA THR A 43 -15.61 3.62 0.32
C THR A 43 -14.88 4.82 -0.28
N PHE A 44 -13.95 4.59 -1.21
CA PHE A 44 -13.16 5.64 -1.85
C PHE A 44 -14.05 6.58 -2.70
N PRO A 45 -13.91 7.91 -2.63
CA PRO A 45 -13.02 8.69 -1.77
C PRO A 45 -13.72 9.23 -0.50
N SER A 46 -14.21 8.39 0.39
CA SER A 46 -14.84 8.82 1.63
C SER A 46 -13.84 9.56 2.55
N PRO A 47 -14.12 10.81 2.99
CA PRO A 47 -13.25 11.54 3.91
C PRO A 47 -13.02 10.83 5.24
N ASP A 48 -14.03 10.15 5.77
CA ASP A 48 -13.90 9.43 7.04
C ASP A 48 -13.10 8.13 6.89
N ALA A 49 -13.23 7.42 5.78
CA ALA A 49 -12.40 6.25 5.48
C ALA A 49 -10.92 6.64 5.33
N PHE A 50 -10.61 7.72 4.60
CA PHE A 50 -9.25 8.25 4.51
C PHE A 50 -8.68 8.61 5.88
N ALA A 51 -9.48 9.31 6.70
CA ALA A 51 -9.06 9.70 8.04
C ALA A 51 -8.83 8.51 8.97
N ALA A 52 -9.66 7.47 8.88
CA ALA A 52 -9.55 6.25 9.70
C ALA A 52 -8.27 5.47 9.40
N TYR A 53 -7.86 5.43 8.14
CA TYR A 53 -6.60 4.79 7.72
C TYR A 53 -5.37 5.70 7.86
N SER A 54 -5.53 6.98 8.12
CA SER A 54 -4.42 7.92 8.14
C SER A 54 -3.42 7.66 9.26
N ALA A 55 -2.13 7.68 8.91
CA ALA A 55 -1.06 7.78 9.89
C ALA A 55 -1.07 9.15 10.58
N PRO A 56 -0.62 9.28 11.84
CA PRO A 56 -0.54 10.56 12.54
C PRO A 56 0.26 11.62 11.78
N LYS A 57 1.29 11.18 11.05
CA LYS A 57 2.14 12.02 10.18
C LYS A 57 1.95 11.61 8.73
N LEU A 58 0.79 11.88 8.18
CA LEU A 58 0.53 11.69 6.74
C LEU A 58 1.27 12.77 5.94
N THR A 59 2.11 12.34 4.98
CA THR A 59 2.71 13.22 3.97
C THR A 59 1.96 13.10 2.66
N PHE A 60 1.70 14.23 2.01
CA PHE A 60 1.01 14.24 0.74
C PHE A 60 1.63 15.25 -0.21
N GLY A 61 2.02 14.80 -1.42
CA GLY A 61 2.59 15.62 -2.48
C GLY A 61 1.52 15.97 -3.52
N THR A 62 1.49 17.23 -3.97
CA THR A 62 0.59 17.67 -5.04
C THR A 62 1.16 18.89 -5.76
N ASN A 63 0.83 19.02 -7.06
CA ASN A 63 1.03 20.26 -7.83
C ASN A 63 -0.28 21.03 -8.03
N ILE A 64 -1.37 20.60 -7.38
CA ILE A 64 -2.68 21.23 -7.48
C ILE A 64 -2.77 22.29 -6.41
N ALA A 65 -2.91 23.57 -6.80
CA ALA A 65 -2.86 24.72 -5.89
C ALA A 65 -3.93 24.64 -4.80
N GLU A 66 -5.18 24.34 -5.14
CA GLU A 66 -6.30 24.22 -4.20
C GLU A 66 -6.06 23.13 -3.15
N LEU A 67 -5.59 21.94 -3.59
CA LEU A 67 -5.27 20.86 -2.67
C LEU A 67 -4.06 21.19 -1.79
N SER A 68 -3.05 21.85 -2.36
CA SER A 68 -1.86 22.30 -1.62
C SER A 68 -2.23 23.28 -0.50
N GLU A 69 -3.12 24.23 -0.77
CA GLU A 69 -3.65 25.18 0.22
C GLU A 69 -4.43 24.44 1.32
N SER A 70 -5.35 23.57 0.94
CA SER A 70 -6.11 22.76 1.89
C SER A 70 -5.20 21.92 2.80
N LEU A 71 -4.13 21.34 2.27
CA LEU A 71 -3.15 20.57 3.03
C LEU A 71 -2.30 21.43 3.96
N ALA A 72 -2.02 22.69 3.58
CA ALA A 72 -1.28 23.63 4.42
C ALA A 72 -2.06 24.02 5.70
N HIS A 73 -3.38 24.11 5.59
CA HIS A 73 -4.28 24.42 6.72
C HIS A 73 -4.64 23.18 7.56
N ALA A 74 -4.41 21.98 7.08
CA ALA A 74 -4.78 20.76 7.77
C ALA A 74 -3.75 20.35 8.83
N SER A 75 -4.17 20.24 10.10
CA SER A 75 -3.33 19.82 11.22
C SER A 75 -3.41 18.32 11.46
N GLY A 76 -2.26 17.63 11.28
CA GLY A 76 -2.14 16.19 11.50
C GLY A 76 -2.69 15.33 10.37
N GLY A 77 -2.39 14.03 10.44
CA GLY A 77 -2.70 13.09 9.38
C GLY A 77 -4.19 12.96 9.06
N PRO A 78 -5.09 12.75 10.03
CA PRO A 78 -6.51 12.60 9.76
C PRO A 78 -7.15 13.81 9.08
N ALA A 79 -6.74 15.04 9.45
CA ALA A 79 -7.25 16.27 8.82
C ALA A 79 -6.73 16.38 7.36
N ARG A 80 -5.45 16.06 7.13
CA ARG A 80 -4.89 16.03 5.78
C ARG A 80 -5.56 14.97 4.91
N ALA A 81 -5.84 13.80 5.45
CA ALA A 81 -6.55 12.73 4.76
C ALA A 81 -7.97 13.16 4.35
N ARG A 82 -8.71 13.84 5.25
CA ARG A 82 -10.03 14.39 4.91
C ARG A 82 -9.94 15.44 3.80
N ALA A 83 -8.96 16.35 3.87
CA ALA A 83 -8.76 17.36 2.82
C ALA A 83 -8.54 16.72 1.44
N VAL A 84 -7.69 15.68 1.37
CA VAL A 84 -7.48 14.92 0.11
C VAL A 84 -8.78 14.29 -0.38
N ALA A 85 -9.48 13.57 0.48
CA ALA A 85 -10.70 12.87 0.09
C ALA A 85 -11.83 13.83 -0.31
N THR A 86 -11.95 14.96 0.39
CA THR A 86 -12.91 16.02 0.04
C THR A 86 -12.59 16.58 -1.35
N PHE A 87 -11.34 16.91 -1.62
CA PHE A 87 -10.90 17.37 -2.92
C PHE A 87 -11.24 16.36 -4.03
N LEU A 88 -10.92 15.08 -3.84
CA LEU A 88 -11.25 14.02 -4.80
C LEU A 88 -12.76 13.88 -5.05
N GLY A 89 -13.57 14.05 -4.01
CA GLY A 89 -15.02 14.00 -4.11
C GLY A 89 -15.65 15.22 -4.80
N GLN A 90 -14.98 16.37 -4.79
CA GLN A 90 -15.41 17.61 -5.45
C GLN A 90 -15.06 17.64 -6.95
N HIS A 91 -14.17 16.77 -7.41
CA HIS A 91 -13.72 16.70 -8.80
C HIS A 91 -14.00 15.30 -9.40
N PRO A 92 -15.27 14.83 -9.41
CA PRO A 92 -15.61 13.48 -9.86
C PRO A 92 -15.40 13.27 -11.36
N ASP A 93 -15.37 14.30 -12.16
CA ASP A 93 -15.07 14.30 -13.59
C ASP A 93 -13.62 13.90 -13.86
N VAL A 94 -12.68 14.38 -13.04
CA VAL A 94 -11.25 14.03 -13.13
C VAL A 94 -10.92 12.73 -12.39
N PHE A 95 -11.54 12.52 -11.23
CA PHE A 95 -11.18 11.43 -10.33
C PHE A 95 -12.21 10.28 -10.27
N GLY A 96 -13.36 10.41 -10.90
CA GLY A 96 -14.39 9.36 -10.96
C GLY A 96 -13.92 8.08 -11.65
N ALA A 97 -12.96 8.23 -12.56
CA ALA A 97 -12.31 7.09 -13.22
C ALA A 97 -11.51 6.20 -12.25
N PHE A 98 -11.16 6.67 -11.06
CA PHE A 98 -10.43 5.87 -10.06
C PHE A 98 -11.19 4.60 -9.64
N LYS A 99 -12.51 4.65 -9.55
CA LYS A 99 -13.30 3.45 -9.23
C LYS A 99 -13.18 2.37 -10.30
N THR A 100 -13.04 2.77 -11.56
CA THR A 100 -12.87 1.84 -12.69
C THR A 100 -11.41 1.44 -12.91
N MET A 101 -10.46 2.19 -12.34
CA MET A 101 -9.02 1.95 -12.46
C MET A 101 -8.44 1.15 -11.27
N HIS A 102 -9.26 0.76 -10.32
CA HIS A 102 -8.85 -0.07 -9.18
C HIS A 102 -8.15 -1.36 -9.61
N ASP A 103 -8.56 -1.96 -10.71
CA ASP A 103 -7.94 -3.17 -11.26
C ASP A 103 -6.52 -2.93 -11.82
N SER A 104 -6.11 -1.67 -11.94
CA SER A 104 -4.79 -1.27 -12.42
C SER A 104 -3.83 -0.88 -11.30
N THR A 105 -4.18 -1.11 -10.03
CA THR A 105 -3.32 -0.79 -8.88
C THR A 105 -2.19 -1.82 -8.76
N PHE A 106 -1.00 -1.33 -8.41
CA PHE A 106 0.22 -2.12 -8.34
C PHE A 106 0.75 -2.17 -6.91
N VAL A 107 1.30 -3.30 -6.55
CA VAL A 107 2.07 -3.50 -5.32
C VAL A 107 3.52 -3.17 -5.62
N TYR A 108 4.11 -2.27 -4.86
CA TYR A 108 5.54 -2.04 -4.83
C TYR A 108 6.11 -2.62 -3.55
N TYR A 109 7.22 -3.31 -3.67
CA TYR A 109 8.00 -3.76 -2.54
C TYR A 109 9.13 -2.76 -2.32
N PRO A 110 9.00 -1.80 -1.39
CA PRO A 110 10.09 -0.88 -1.11
C PRO A 110 11.16 -1.62 -0.33
N GLY A 111 12.40 -1.47 -0.74
CA GLY A 111 13.54 -2.04 -0.06
C GLY A 111 14.56 -2.64 -1.01
N ARG A 112 15.55 -3.31 -0.45
CA ARG A 112 16.73 -3.85 -1.12
C ARG A 112 16.44 -4.78 -2.29
N ASP A 113 15.25 -5.30 -2.31
CA ASP A 113 14.75 -6.16 -3.33
C ASP A 113 13.84 -5.33 -4.23
N HIS A 114 14.44 -4.66 -5.23
CA HIS A 114 13.72 -4.39 -6.46
C HIS A 114 13.28 -5.75 -7.00
N HIS A 115 12.18 -6.25 -6.46
CA HIS A 115 11.62 -7.48 -6.96
C HIS A 115 11.36 -7.26 -8.45
N PRO A 116 11.78 -8.17 -9.33
CA PRO A 116 11.52 -8.06 -10.77
C PRO A 116 10.04 -7.97 -11.11
N ASP A 117 9.22 -8.15 -10.12
CA ASP A 117 7.76 -8.10 -10.13
C ASP A 117 7.17 -6.77 -9.66
N ALA A 118 7.96 -5.70 -9.58
CA ALA A 118 7.44 -4.34 -9.39
C ALA A 118 6.37 -4.08 -10.45
N GLY A 119 5.14 -3.84 -9.99
CA GLY A 119 3.97 -3.70 -10.88
C GLY A 119 2.94 -4.84 -10.77
N ARG A 120 3.07 -5.74 -9.80
CA ARG A 120 2.06 -6.77 -9.55
C ARG A 120 0.86 -6.25 -8.79
N THR A 121 -0.28 -6.85 -9.03
CA THR A 121 -1.52 -6.59 -8.30
C THR A 121 -1.49 -7.21 -6.90
N SER A 122 -2.36 -6.74 -6.00
CA SER A 122 -2.50 -7.28 -4.64
C SER A 122 -2.74 -8.80 -4.60
N SER A 123 -3.36 -9.34 -5.64
CA SER A 123 -3.63 -10.79 -5.77
C SER A 123 -2.38 -11.64 -5.96
N THR A 124 -1.25 -11.04 -6.31
CA THR A 124 0.00 -11.76 -6.61
C THR A 124 0.98 -11.85 -5.44
N LEU A 125 0.71 -11.16 -4.32
CA LEU A 125 1.50 -11.33 -3.10
C LEU A 125 1.28 -12.75 -2.56
N PRO A 126 2.32 -13.57 -2.44
CA PRO A 126 2.19 -14.93 -1.88
C PRO A 126 1.63 -14.90 -0.45
N ALA A 127 0.78 -15.87 -0.12
CA ALA A 127 0.11 -15.94 1.18
C ALA A 127 1.06 -16.03 2.40
N ASN A 128 2.27 -16.54 2.17
CA ASN A 128 3.31 -16.71 3.19
C ASN A 128 4.33 -15.57 3.22
N GLN A 129 4.15 -14.55 2.40
CA GLN A 129 5.01 -13.37 2.35
C GLN A 129 4.27 -12.15 2.88
N CYS A 130 5.05 -11.19 3.35
CA CYS A 130 4.55 -9.88 3.72
C CYS A 130 5.51 -8.78 3.24
N VAL A 131 4.99 -7.57 3.12
CA VAL A 131 5.70 -6.40 2.60
C VAL A 131 5.73 -5.29 3.63
N SER A 132 6.80 -4.52 3.67
CA SER A 132 6.93 -3.39 4.59
C SER A 132 6.05 -2.20 4.18
N GLU A 133 5.75 -2.09 2.90
CA GLU A 133 4.93 -1.01 2.33
C GLU A 133 4.16 -1.54 1.13
N PHE A 134 2.94 -1.06 0.97
CA PHE A 134 2.04 -1.37 -0.13
C PHE A 134 1.56 -0.08 -0.78
N ASN A 135 1.76 0.05 -2.09
CA ASN A 135 1.38 1.24 -2.82
C ASN A 135 0.28 0.95 -3.83
N TYR A 136 -0.80 1.69 -3.73
CA TYR A 136 -1.71 1.84 -4.86
C TYR A 136 -1.14 2.89 -5.81
N ALA A 137 -1.03 2.52 -7.07
CA ALA A 137 -0.64 3.44 -8.14
C ALA A 137 -1.54 3.22 -9.34
N ILE A 138 -1.77 4.26 -10.11
CA ILE A 138 -2.59 4.20 -11.32
C ILE A 138 -1.68 4.10 -12.54
N ASP A 139 -2.04 3.24 -13.48
CA ASP A 139 -1.41 3.19 -14.80
C ASP A 139 -1.79 4.45 -15.58
N LEU A 140 -0.88 5.41 -15.58
CA LEU A 140 -1.08 6.72 -16.20
C LEU A 140 -1.20 6.65 -17.74
N SER A 141 -0.78 5.53 -18.35
CA SER A 141 -0.93 5.35 -19.81
C SER A 141 -2.38 5.22 -20.27
N ARG A 142 -3.27 4.87 -19.32
CA ARG A 142 -4.71 4.70 -19.58
C ARG A 142 -5.54 5.93 -19.21
N VAL A 143 -4.91 6.95 -18.65
CA VAL A 143 -5.60 8.16 -18.20
C VAL A 143 -5.89 9.07 -19.40
N GLN A 144 -7.16 9.39 -19.57
CA GLN A 144 -7.62 10.31 -20.61
C GLN A 144 -7.61 11.75 -20.11
N CYS A 145 -7.56 12.68 -21.05
CA CYS A 145 -7.79 14.08 -20.79
C CYS A 145 -9.28 14.32 -20.52
N VAL A 146 -9.60 14.97 -19.41
CA VAL A 146 -10.96 15.33 -19.03
C VAL A 146 -10.98 16.81 -18.67
N SER A 147 -11.84 17.59 -19.32
CA SER A 147 -11.96 19.05 -19.08
C SER A 147 -10.63 19.82 -19.18
N GLY A 148 -9.75 19.40 -20.10
CA GLY A 148 -8.44 20.03 -20.29
C GLY A 148 -7.36 19.61 -19.27
N GLN A 149 -7.65 18.64 -18.43
CA GLN A 149 -6.73 18.11 -17.42
C GLN A 149 -6.61 16.59 -17.50
N ARG A 150 -5.46 16.07 -17.14
CA ARG A 150 -5.24 14.63 -16.96
C ARG A 150 -4.42 14.38 -15.70
N LEU A 151 -4.62 13.21 -15.13
CA LEU A 151 -3.83 12.76 -14.01
C LEU A 151 -2.38 12.54 -14.44
N ARG A 152 -1.46 13.24 -13.76
CA ARG A 152 -0.02 13.10 -13.92
C ARG A 152 0.58 12.11 -12.94
N ALA A 153 0.07 12.09 -11.72
CA ALA A 153 0.55 11.24 -10.67
C ALA A 153 -0.59 10.85 -9.73
N PHE A 154 -0.66 9.59 -9.38
CA PHE A 154 -1.47 9.12 -8.28
C PHE A 154 -0.78 7.93 -7.64
N SER A 155 -0.52 8.03 -6.35
CA SER A 155 -0.18 6.88 -5.53
C SER A 155 -0.61 7.10 -4.09
N LEU A 156 -0.92 6.02 -3.40
CA LEU A 156 -1.22 5.97 -1.96
C LEU A 156 -0.38 4.86 -1.36
N SER A 157 0.42 5.19 -0.36
CA SER A 157 1.35 4.29 0.30
C SER A 157 0.84 3.91 1.68
N PHE A 158 0.69 2.62 1.90
CA PHE A 158 0.24 2.02 3.15
C PHE A 158 1.36 1.25 3.81
N ILE A 159 1.46 1.40 5.10
CA ILE A 159 2.35 0.65 5.98
C ILE A 159 1.55 -0.03 7.08
N LYS A 160 2.18 -0.98 7.77
CA LYS A 160 1.68 -1.48 9.05
C LYS A 160 2.60 -0.97 10.16
N ASP A 161 2.02 -0.36 11.18
CA ASP A 161 2.73 0.08 12.38
C ASP A 161 1.93 -0.37 13.60
N ARG A 162 2.58 -1.08 14.52
CA ARG A 162 1.97 -1.63 15.74
C ARG A 162 0.68 -2.40 15.48
N GLY A 163 0.71 -3.25 14.46
CA GLY A 163 -0.42 -4.07 14.06
C GLY A 163 -1.54 -3.35 13.29
N ARG A 164 -1.43 -2.04 13.03
CA ARG A 164 -2.43 -1.27 12.28
C ARG A 164 -1.96 -0.93 10.89
N VAL A 165 -2.82 -1.17 9.89
CA VAL A 165 -2.60 -0.70 8.52
C VAL A 165 -2.94 0.78 8.43
N MET A 166 -2.00 1.59 7.93
CA MET A 166 -2.15 3.04 7.87
C MET A 166 -1.66 3.62 6.55
N LEU A 167 -2.40 4.59 6.03
CA LEU A 167 -1.97 5.46 4.93
C LEU A 167 -0.88 6.41 5.44
N ARG A 168 0.33 6.21 4.96
CA ARG A 168 1.53 6.97 5.37
C ARG A 168 1.79 8.17 4.48
N SER A 169 1.63 7.98 3.18
CA SER A 169 1.92 9.01 2.20
C SER A 169 1.08 8.84 0.95
N GLY A 170 1.01 9.88 0.15
CA GLY A 170 0.40 9.82 -1.16
C GLY A 170 0.87 10.96 -2.06
N VAL A 171 0.59 10.84 -3.33
CA VAL A 171 0.80 11.89 -4.33
C VAL A 171 -0.39 11.95 -5.26
N ILE A 172 -0.84 13.16 -5.57
CA ILE A 172 -1.82 13.43 -6.63
C ILE A 172 -1.31 14.63 -7.41
N GLY A 173 -1.24 14.48 -8.73
CA GLY A 173 -0.84 15.56 -9.62
C GLY A 173 -1.66 15.58 -10.89
N LEU A 174 -1.87 16.76 -11.44
CA LEU A 174 -2.54 17.00 -12.71
C LEU A 174 -1.58 17.69 -13.68
N ASP A 175 -1.74 17.38 -14.97
CA ASP A 175 -1.17 18.12 -16.09
C ASP A 175 -2.30 18.72 -16.94
N GLU A 176 -2.03 19.85 -17.55
CA GLU A 176 -2.87 20.36 -18.64
C GLU A 176 -2.72 19.46 -19.87
N CYS A 177 -3.80 19.26 -20.58
CA CYS A 177 -3.80 18.51 -21.82
C CYS A 177 -4.76 19.14 -22.83
N ASN A 178 -4.40 19.01 -24.11
CA ASN A 178 -5.20 19.51 -25.25
C ASN A 178 -6.09 18.40 -25.81
#